data_96245ce740ec4f539c0b9de899165799
#
_entry.id   96245ce740ec4f539c0b9de899165799
#
_cell.length_a   1.000
_cell.length_b   1.000
_cell.length_c   1.000
_cell.angle_alpha   90.00
_cell.angle_beta   90.00
_cell.angle_gamma   90.00
#
_symmetry.space_group_name_H-M   'P 1'
#
loop_
_entity.id
_entity.type
_entity.pdbx_description
1 polymer ?
#
loop_
_entity_poly.entity_id
_entity_poly.type
_entity_poly.pdbx_seq_one_letter_code
_entity_poly.pdbx_strand_id
1 'polypeptide(L)'
;MTEPAKPGAYEPVKTETLYEGRIITLVKDTVAMPEGGDSVREVVRHIGAVCIAAVDDEGRVVLVRQYRHPVGGYLWELPAGLRDADGEPPLETAKRELAEEAGLSAERWSLLVTSYSTPGFCDEQVLIYLAEGLSDAERPEGFTAEHEETDMTVARVPLEEAVGRIFTGGIRNASAVIGLLAAARARETSPELRPVDAE
;
A
#
# COMPACT_ATOMS: atom_id res chain seq x y z
N MET A 1 14.27 -4.07 -8.70
CA MET A 1 14.77 -5.41 -8.35
C MET A 1 15.68 -5.26 -7.16
N THR A 2 15.40 -5.96 -6.05
CA THR A 2 16.32 -6.03 -4.92
C THR A 2 17.48 -6.93 -5.30
N GLU A 3 18.70 -6.47 -5.13
CA GLU A 3 19.89 -7.31 -5.33
C GLU A 3 19.92 -8.35 -4.19
N PRO A 4 19.98 -9.65 -4.49
CA PRO A 4 20.01 -10.68 -3.47
C PRO A 4 21.30 -10.59 -2.66
N ALA A 5 21.21 -10.87 -1.35
CA ALA A 5 22.38 -11.03 -0.51
C ALA A 5 23.27 -12.18 -1.03
N LYS A 6 24.57 -12.13 -0.70
CA LYS A 6 25.47 -13.25 -1.02
C LYS A 6 24.96 -14.51 -0.33
N PRO A 7 25.00 -15.68 -0.98
CA PRO A 7 24.61 -16.94 -0.36
C PRO A 7 25.32 -17.16 0.99
N GLY A 8 24.55 -17.54 2.01
CA GLY A 8 25.05 -17.73 3.38
C GLY A 8 25.25 -16.43 4.19
N ALA A 9 24.99 -15.26 3.59
CA ALA A 9 25.03 -13.99 4.30
C ALA A 9 23.62 -13.53 4.66
N TYR A 10 23.45 -13.08 5.89
CA TYR A 10 22.16 -12.58 6.42
C TYR A 10 21.02 -13.60 6.46
N GLU A 11 21.35 -14.90 6.45
CA GLU A 11 20.36 -15.96 6.60
C GLU A 11 19.96 -16.10 8.08
N PRO A 12 18.66 -16.21 8.40
CA PRO A 12 18.24 -16.49 9.76
C PRO A 12 18.61 -17.92 10.14
N VAL A 13 19.51 -18.08 11.11
CA VAL A 13 19.91 -19.38 11.68
C VAL A 13 18.95 -19.85 12.76
N LYS A 14 18.17 -18.93 13.32
CA LYS A 14 17.10 -19.19 14.30
C LYS A 14 16.04 -18.10 14.21
N THR A 15 14.78 -18.50 14.20
CA THR A 15 13.61 -17.62 14.33
C THR A 15 12.82 -17.99 15.57
N GLU A 16 12.48 -17.01 16.39
CA GLU A 16 11.62 -17.14 17.57
C GLU A 16 10.40 -16.22 17.39
N THR A 17 9.20 -16.79 17.34
CA THR A 17 7.96 -16.02 17.30
C THR A 17 7.67 -15.45 18.68
N LEU A 18 7.59 -14.13 18.79
CA LEU A 18 7.29 -13.41 20.02
C LEU A 18 5.80 -13.09 20.17
N TYR A 19 5.15 -12.82 19.06
CA TYR A 19 3.71 -12.55 18.98
C TYR A 19 3.19 -12.95 17.60
N GLU A 20 2.02 -13.54 17.55
CA GLU A 20 1.31 -13.86 16.30
C GLU A 20 -0.10 -13.28 16.36
N GLY A 21 -0.40 -12.36 15.45
CA GLY A 21 -1.69 -11.72 15.28
C GLY A 21 -2.30 -12.01 13.91
N ARG A 22 -3.47 -11.44 13.65
CA ARG A 22 -4.18 -11.63 12.37
C ARG A 22 -3.45 -10.98 11.19
N ILE A 23 -2.82 -9.83 11.39
CA ILE A 23 -2.20 -9.02 10.33
C ILE A 23 -0.67 -9.09 10.41
N ILE A 24 -0.13 -9.12 11.61
CA ILE A 24 1.31 -9.08 11.85
C ILE A 24 1.78 -10.24 12.72
N THR A 25 3.01 -10.67 12.48
CA THR A 25 3.75 -11.56 13.37
C THR A 25 5.06 -10.89 13.77
N LEU A 26 5.31 -10.72 15.08
CA LEU A 26 6.60 -10.24 15.57
C LEU A 26 7.52 -11.43 15.81
N VAL A 27 8.67 -11.42 15.16
CA VAL A 27 9.69 -12.45 15.31
C VAL A 27 11.01 -11.84 15.76
N LYS A 28 11.82 -12.69 16.40
CA LYS A 28 13.23 -12.42 16.71
C LYS A 28 14.09 -13.39 15.92
N ASP A 29 14.77 -12.89 14.91
CA ASP A 29 15.68 -13.63 14.06
C ASP A 29 17.13 -13.51 14.59
N THR A 30 17.82 -14.63 14.72
CA THR A 30 19.28 -14.66 14.85
C THR A 30 19.85 -14.86 13.45
N VAL A 31 20.60 -13.89 12.95
CA VAL A 31 21.04 -13.81 11.56
C VAL A 31 22.55 -13.98 11.49
N ALA A 32 23.01 -14.91 10.64
CA ALA A 32 24.44 -15.07 10.36
C ALA A 32 25.00 -13.85 9.63
N MET A 33 26.10 -13.31 10.13
CA MET A 33 26.76 -12.14 9.56
C MET A 33 27.86 -12.53 8.58
N PRO A 34 28.07 -11.76 7.46
CA PRO A 34 29.07 -12.08 6.43
C PRO A 34 30.51 -12.19 6.94
N GLU A 35 30.83 -11.43 7.99
CA GLU A 35 32.17 -11.41 8.61
C GLU A 35 32.32 -12.45 9.73
N GLY A 36 31.31 -13.30 9.94
CA GLY A 36 31.23 -14.28 11.00
C GLY A 36 30.52 -13.75 12.23
N GLY A 37 30.03 -14.70 13.07
CA GLY A 37 29.18 -14.41 14.22
C GLY A 37 27.73 -14.19 13.84
N ASP A 38 26.91 -13.95 14.86
CA ASP A 38 25.47 -13.79 14.74
C ASP A 38 25.01 -12.43 15.26
N SER A 39 23.92 -11.93 14.71
CA SER A 39 23.27 -10.69 15.17
C SER A 39 21.77 -10.88 15.27
N VAL A 40 21.17 -10.28 16.29
CA VAL A 40 19.71 -10.36 16.51
C VAL A 40 18.99 -9.26 15.75
N ARG A 41 17.86 -9.61 15.14
CA ARG A 41 16.91 -8.69 14.50
C ARG A 41 15.51 -8.94 15.05
N GLU A 42 14.81 -7.87 15.38
CA GLU A 42 13.37 -7.90 15.66
C GLU A 42 12.67 -7.48 14.40
N VAL A 43 11.79 -8.35 13.88
CA VAL A 43 11.15 -8.16 12.57
C VAL A 43 9.66 -8.33 12.71
N VAL A 44 8.92 -7.38 12.15
CA VAL A 44 7.47 -7.50 11.93
C VAL A 44 7.24 -8.12 10.56
N ARG A 45 6.64 -9.31 10.53
CA ARG A 45 6.12 -9.93 9.31
C ARG A 45 4.71 -9.43 9.06
N HIS A 46 4.42 -9.03 7.83
CA HIS A 46 3.15 -8.44 7.43
C HIS A 46 2.60 -9.12 6.17
N ILE A 47 1.27 -9.26 6.09
CA ILE A 47 0.61 -9.90 4.94
C ILE A 47 0.67 -9.09 3.64
N GLY A 48 1.14 -7.84 3.70
CA GLY A 48 1.20 -6.93 2.58
C GLY A 48 -0.11 -6.17 2.33
N ALA A 49 -0.04 -5.18 1.45
CA ALA A 49 -1.17 -4.32 1.12
C ALA A 49 -1.15 -3.87 -0.34
N VAL A 50 -2.29 -3.38 -0.80
CA VAL A 50 -2.44 -2.64 -2.06
C VAL A 50 -2.86 -1.21 -1.78
N CYS A 51 -2.55 -0.30 -2.70
CA CYS A 51 -2.94 1.10 -2.64
C CYS A 51 -3.26 1.60 -4.05
N ILE A 52 -4.26 2.46 -4.22
CA ILE A 52 -4.81 2.80 -5.52
C ILE A 52 -4.79 4.31 -5.77
N ALA A 53 -3.92 4.76 -6.68
CA ALA A 53 -3.99 6.10 -7.25
C ALA A 53 -5.06 6.12 -8.34
N ALA A 54 -6.33 6.27 -7.95
CA ALA A 54 -7.45 6.34 -8.86
C ALA A 54 -7.61 7.78 -9.36
N VAL A 55 -7.39 7.99 -10.67
CA VAL A 55 -7.39 9.33 -11.28
C VAL A 55 -8.44 9.40 -12.38
N ASP A 56 -9.35 10.35 -12.26
CA ASP A 56 -10.42 10.56 -13.24
C ASP A 56 -9.95 11.36 -14.47
N ASP A 57 -10.86 11.47 -15.47
CA ASP A 57 -10.57 12.13 -16.74
C ASP A 57 -10.33 13.65 -16.59
N GLU A 58 -10.82 14.26 -15.49
CA GLU A 58 -10.54 15.65 -15.15
C GLU A 58 -9.21 15.82 -14.38
N GLY A 59 -8.46 14.74 -14.18
CA GLY A 59 -7.17 14.76 -13.48
C GLY A 59 -7.29 14.91 -11.97
N ARG A 60 -8.44 14.54 -11.38
CA ARG A 60 -8.65 14.51 -9.94
C ARG A 60 -8.35 13.10 -9.40
N VAL A 61 -7.64 13.04 -8.31
CA VAL A 61 -7.37 11.79 -7.59
C VAL A 61 -8.42 11.56 -6.51
N VAL A 62 -8.79 10.31 -6.31
CA VAL A 62 -9.66 9.87 -5.23
C VAL A 62 -8.84 9.74 -3.96
N LEU A 63 -9.29 10.42 -2.91
CA LEU A 63 -8.71 10.34 -1.57
C LEU A 63 -9.77 9.85 -0.59
N VAL A 64 -9.34 9.06 0.38
CA VAL A 64 -10.12 8.66 1.54
C VAL A 64 -9.55 9.28 2.80
N ARG A 65 -10.41 9.65 3.74
CA ARG A 65 -10.00 10.14 5.06
C ARG A 65 -10.51 9.17 6.10
N GLN A 66 -9.59 8.53 6.82
CA GLN A 66 -9.93 7.56 7.85
C GLN A 66 -9.10 7.74 9.12
N TYR A 67 -9.62 7.24 10.23
CA TYR A 67 -8.91 7.22 11.50
C TYR A 67 -7.84 6.14 11.50
N ARG A 68 -6.64 6.47 11.99
CA ARG A 68 -5.54 5.52 12.15
C ARG A 68 -5.13 5.48 13.61
N HIS A 69 -5.55 4.42 14.30
CA HIS A 69 -5.32 4.26 15.73
C HIS A 69 -3.85 4.41 16.18
N PRO A 70 -2.85 3.82 15.48
CA PRO A 70 -1.44 3.97 15.86
C PRO A 70 -0.94 5.42 15.81
N VAL A 71 -1.58 6.25 14.99
CA VAL A 71 -1.25 7.69 14.85
C VAL A 71 -2.10 8.56 15.77
N GLY A 72 -3.22 8.02 16.27
CA GLY A 72 -4.17 8.74 17.10
C GLY A 72 -4.90 9.85 16.37
N GLY A 73 -5.14 9.70 15.06
CA GLY A 73 -5.74 10.77 14.26
C GLY A 73 -6.19 10.36 12.87
N TYR A 74 -6.86 11.28 12.19
CA TYR A 74 -7.31 11.08 10.82
C TYR A 74 -6.21 11.42 9.82
N LEU A 75 -6.05 10.57 8.80
CA LEU A 75 -5.16 10.80 7.67
C LEU A 75 -5.95 10.86 6.37
N TRP A 76 -5.51 11.71 5.46
CA TRP A 76 -5.87 11.62 4.05
C TRP A 76 -4.96 10.60 3.37
N GLU A 77 -5.56 9.63 2.71
CA GLU A 77 -4.91 8.48 2.11
C GLU A 77 -5.45 8.23 0.70
N LEU A 78 -4.77 7.39 -0.06
CA LEU A 78 -5.35 6.74 -1.24
C LEU A 78 -6.17 5.54 -0.78
N PRO A 79 -7.21 5.12 -1.51
CA PRO A 79 -7.88 3.84 -1.27
C PRO A 79 -6.86 2.71 -1.15
N ALA A 80 -7.00 1.86 -0.14
CA ALA A 80 -6.00 0.85 0.18
C ALA A 80 -6.57 -0.28 1.05
N GLY A 81 -6.08 -1.50 0.85
CA GLY A 81 -6.50 -2.62 1.68
C GLY A 81 -5.44 -3.70 1.83
N LEU A 82 -5.71 -4.63 2.74
CA LEU A 82 -4.82 -5.74 3.06
C LEU A 82 -4.96 -6.87 2.03
N ARG A 83 -3.87 -7.58 1.80
CA ARG A 83 -3.84 -8.81 1.00
C ARG A 83 -4.19 -10.01 1.91
N ASP A 84 -5.37 -9.97 2.51
CA ASP A 84 -5.81 -10.92 3.54
C ASP A 84 -6.71 -12.05 3.02
N ALA A 85 -7.09 -12.02 1.75
CA ALA A 85 -7.84 -13.10 1.11
C ALA A 85 -6.87 -14.12 0.47
N ASP A 86 -6.92 -15.37 0.95
CA ASP A 86 -6.04 -16.44 0.50
C ASP A 86 -6.14 -16.64 -1.03
N GLY A 87 -5.01 -16.48 -1.71
CA GLY A 87 -4.90 -16.71 -3.16
C GLY A 87 -5.51 -15.61 -4.04
N GLU A 88 -6.02 -14.52 -3.46
CA GLU A 88 -6.49 -13.36 -4.22
C GLU A 88 -5.30 -12.64 -4.87
N PRO A 89 -5.28 -12.46 -6.21
CA PRO A 89 -4.24 -11.67 -6.84
C PRO A 89 -4.27 -10.21 -6.36
N PRO A 90 -3.12 -9.54 -6.18
CA PRO A 90 -3.07 -8.16 -5.68
C PRO A 90 -3.92 -7.17 -6.49
N LEU A 91 -4.03 -7.35 -7.80
CA LEU A 91 -4.88 -6.51 -8.63
C LEU A 91 -6.37 -6.68 -8.29
N GLU A 92 -6.82 -7.90 -8.01
CA GLU A 92 -8.21 -8.15 -7.64
C GLU A 92 -8.52 -7.57 -6.26
N THR A 93 -7.57 -7.66 -5.31
CA THR A 93 -7.65 -6.92 -4.04
C THR A 93 -7.80 -5.42 -4.30
N ALA A 94 -6.99 -4.83 -5.17
CA ALA A 94 -7.06 -3.40 -5.48
C ALA A 94 -8.41 -2.98 -6.10
N LYS A 95 -8.97 -3.82 -6.98
CA LYS A 95 -10.31 -3.57 -7.57
C LYS A 95 -11.41 -3.65 -6.53
N ARG A 96 -11.36 -4.65 -5.66
CA ARG A 96 -12.31 -4.84 -4.57
C ARG A 96 -12.30 -3.65 -3.62
N GLU A 97 -11.11 -3.25 -3.14
CA GLU A 97 -10.96 -2.12 -2.21
C GLU A 97 -11.41 -0.78 -2.82
N LEU A 98 -11.14 -0.53 -4.11
CA LEU A 98 -11.65 0.66 -4.79
C LEU A 98 -13.17 0.71 -4.81
N ALA A 99 -13.83 -0.44 -5.03
CA ALA A 99 -15.28 -0.52 -5.00
C ALA A 99 -15.85 -0.37 -3.58
N GLU A 100 -15.24 -1.03 -2.59
CA GLU A 100 -15.67 -1.00 -1.19
C GLU A 100 -15.53 0.40 -0.58
N GLU A 101 -14.35 0.99 -0.66
CA GLU A 101 -14.05 2.27 -0.02
C GLU A 101 -14.60 3.48 -0.79
N ALA A 102 -14.51 3.46 -2.12
CA ALA A 102 -14.84 4.63 -2.94
C ALA A 102 -16.11 4.48 -3.80
N GLY A 103 -16.69 3.27 -3.93
CA GLY A 103 -17.82 2.99 -4.82
C GLY A 103 -17.47 3.19 -6.30
N LEU A 104 -16.24 2.82 -6.69
CA LEU A 104 -15.69 3.03 -8.02
C LEU A 104 -15.11 1.76 -8.63
N SER A 105 -15.14 1.71 -9.96
CA SER A 105 -14.36 0.78 -10.78
C SER A 105 -13.49 1.55 -11.76
N ALA A 106 -12.54 0.87 -12.39
CA ALA A 106 -11.65 1.47 -13.38
C ALA A 106 -11.45 0.54 -14.57
N GLU A 107 -11.31 1.12 -15.76
CA GLU A 107 -11.09 0.37 -17.01
C GLU A 107 -9.62 -0.02 -17.21
N ARG A 108 -8.70 0.85 -16.79
CA ARG A 108 -7.26 0.69 -17.02
C ARG A 108 -6.51 0.66 -15.71
N TRP A 109 -5.66 -0.34 -15.58
CA TRP A 109 -4.83 -0.58 -14.41
C TRP A 109 -3.36 -0.75 -14.80
N SER A 110 -2.48 -0.18 -14.05
CA SER A 110 -1.04 -0.36 -14.18
C SER A 110 -0.38 -0.43 -12.81
N LEU A 111 0.64 -1.26 -12.65
CA LEU A 111 1.44 -1.26 -11.43
C LEU A 111 2.38 -0.04 -11.49
N LEU A 112 2.09 0.95 -10.65
CA LEU A 112 2.80 2.22 -10.64
C LEU A 112 4.13 2.11 -9.88
N VAL A 113 4.06 1.65 -8.64
CA VAL A 113 5.21 1.51 -7.72
C VAL A 113 4.99 0.34 -6.77
N THR A 114 6.09 -0.32 -6.41
CA THR A 114 6.14 -1.23 -5.27
C THR A 114 7.05 -0.62 -4.22
N SER A 115 6.61 -0.56 -2.98
CA SER A 115 7.39 0.01 -1.87
C SER A 115 7.36 -0.88 -0.64
N TYR A 116 8.39 -0.76 0.18
CA TYR A 116 8.39 -1.29 1.55
C TYR A 116 8.15 -0.13 2.50
N SER A 117 7.16 -0.24 3.39
CA SER A 117 6.74 0.86 4.27
C SER A 117 7.82 1.24 5.28
N THR A 118 8.44 0.24 5.92
CA THR A 118 9.46 0.44 6.97
C THR A 118 10.50 -0.67 6.93
N PRO A 119 11.34 -0.78 5.88
CA PRO A 119 12.22 -1.93 5.63
C PRO A 119 13.32 -2.11 6.70
N GLY A 120 13.43 -1.21 7.65
CA GLY A 120 14.36 -1.32 8.77
C GLY A 120 13.92 -2.37 9.81
N PHE A 121 12.64 -2.69 9.90
CA PHE A 121 12.13 -3.68 10.87
C PHE A 121 10.84 -4.40 10.43
N CYS A 122 10.22 -4.01 9.32
CA CYS A 122 9.00 -4.62 8.81
C CYS A 122 9.17 -4.98 7.33
N ASP A 123 8.62 -6.12 6.93
CA ASP A 123 8.62 -6.57 5.54
C ASP A 123 7.34 -6.23 4.78
N GLU A 124 6.51 -5.33 5.32
CA GLU A 124 5.31 -4.85 4.64
C GLU A 124 5.65 -4.31 3.26
N GLN A 125 5.17 -5.01 2.25
CA GLN A 125 5.21 -4.59 0.86
C GLN A 125 3.86 -4.00 0.47
N VAL A 126 3.87 -2.81 -0.14
CA VAL A 126 2.69 -2.16 -0.69
C VAL A 126 2.83 -2.05 -2.20
N LEU A 127 1.87 -2.64 -2.93
CA LEU A 127 1.76 -2.49 -4.37
C LEU A 127 0.82 -1.31 -4.66
N ILE A 128 1.34 -0.28 -5.31
CA ILE A 128 0.58 0.93 -5.62
C ILE A 128 0.19 0.90 -7.09
N TYR A 129 -1.11 0.82 -7.36
CA TYR A 129 -1.67 0.80 -8.71
C TYR A 129 -2.13 2.19 -9.15
N LEU A 130 -1.98 2.48 -10.44
CA LEU A 130 -2.68 3.57 -11.12
C LEU A 130 -3.96 2.99 -11.72
N ALA A 131 -5.10 3.60 -11.42
CA ALA A 131 -6.41 3.26 -11.94
C ALA A 131 -7.00 4.45 -12.69
N GLU A 132 -7.40 4.26 -13.95
CA GLU A 132 -7.94 5.28 -14.84
C GLU A 132 -9.20 4.78 -15.57
N GLY A 133 -9.97 5.72 -16.16
CA GLY A 133 -11.28 5.39 -16.75
C GLY A 133 -12.26 5.00 -15.66
N LEU A 134 -12.40 5.88 -14.66
CA LEU A 134 -13.23 5.64 -13.50
C LEU A 134 -14.72 5.68 -13.84
N SER A 135 -15.48 4.76 -13.28
CA SER A 135 -16.93 4.71 -13.32
C SER A 135 -17.50 4.35 -11.96
N ASP A 136 -18.75 4.72 -11.71
CA ASP A 136 -19.43 4.31 -10.48
C ASP A 136 -19.59 2.78 -10.46
N ALA A 137 -19.35 2.18 -9.30
CA ALA A 137 -19.55 0.77 -9.05
C ALA A 137 -20.45 0.57 -7.84
N GLU A 138 -21.27 -0.48 -7.90
CA GLU A 138 -21.95 -0.96 -6.71
C GLU A 138 -20.93 -1.56 -5.75
N ARG A 139 -21.10 -1.27 -4.47
CA ARG A 139 -20.30 -1.95 -3.44
C ARG A 139 -20.61 -3.45 -3.48
N PRO A 140 -19.63 -4.31 -3.24
CA PRO A 140 -19.83 -5.76 -3.25
C PRO A 140 -20.99 -6.17 -2.35
N GLU A 141 -21.78 -7.18 -2.82
CA GLU A 141 -22.91 -7.70 -2.06
C GLU A 141 -22.43 -8.25 -0.71
N GLY A 142 -23.04 -7.77 0.38
CA GLY A 142 -22.66 -8.14 1.74
C GLY A 142 -21.58 -7.25 2.36
N PHE A 143 -21.03 -6.28 1.64
CA PHE A 143 -20.13 -5.28 2.23
C PHE A 143 -20.89 -4.45 3.29
N THR A 144 -20.34 -4.41 4.47
CA THR A 144 -20.79 -3.53 5.55
C THR A 144 -19.57 -2.80 6.09
N ALA A 145 -19.59 -1.47 6.02
CA ALA A 145 -18.52 -0.68 6.62
C ALA A 145 -18.43 -1.00 8.11
N GLU A 146 -17.26 -1.43 8.56
CA GLU A 146 -17.01 -1.79 9.95
C GLU A 146 -15.99 -0.86 10.59
N HIS A 147 -16.07 -0.71 11.91
CA HIS A 147 -15.11 0.05 12.71
C HIS A 147 -14.83 1.47 12.13
N GLU A 148 -13.58 1.74 11.77
CA GLU A 148 -13.10 3.03 11.26
C GLU A 148 -13.67 3.40 9.88
N GLU A 149 -14.12 2.42 9.10
CA GLU A 149 -14.71 2.63 7.76
C GLU A 149 -16.07 3.34 7.83
N THR A 150 -16.79 3.22 8.96
CA THR A 150 -18.10 3.89 9.15
C THR A 150 -18.00 5.41 9.14
N ASP A 151 -16.82 5.95 9.45
CA ASP A 151 -16.54 7.40 9.52
C ASP A 151 -15.58 7.84 8.38
N MET A 152 -15.44 7.01 7.35
CA MET A 152 -14.60 7.29 6.21
C MET A 152 -15.24 8.36 5.31
N THR A 153 -14.44 9.32 4.86
CA THR A 153 -14.85 10.37 3.92
C THR A 153 -14.10 10.21 2.62
N VAL A 154 -14.81 10.18 1.50
CA VAL A 154 -14.23 10.14 0.15
C VAL A 154 -14.25 11.53 -0.45
N ALA A 155 -13.15 11.94 -1.11
CA ALA A 155 -13.04 13.19 -1.83
C ALA A 155 -12.32 13.00 -3.17
N ARG A 156 -12.69 13.81 -4.18
CA ARG A 156 -11.95 13.94 -5.43
C ARG A 156 -11.24 15.30 -5.44
N VAL A 157 -9.94 15.27 -5.55
CA VAL A 157 -9.08 16.47 -5.45
C VAL A 157 -8.18 16.53 -6.69
N PRO A 158 -7.98 17.71 -7.32
CA PRO A 158 -6.99 17.83 -8.38
C PRO A 158 -5.65 17.22 -7.94
N LEU A 159 -5.04 16.38 -8.80
CA LEU A 159 -3.82 15.64 -8.43
C LEU A 159 -2.68 16.58 -7.99
N GLU A 160 -2.51 17.70 -8.69
CA GLU A 160 -1.51 18.71 -8.32
C GLU A 160 -1.79 19.36 -6.95
N GLU A 161 -3.07 19.57 -6.62
CA GLU A 161 -3.45 20.05 -5.28
C GLU A 161 -3.12 19.02 -4.21
N ALA A 162 -3.43 17.73 -4.47
CA ALA A 162 -3.10 16.63 -3.55
C ALA A 162 -1.58 16.55 -3.32
N VAL A 163 -0.77 16.68 -4.37
CA VAL A 163 0.69 16.78 -4.28
C VAL A 163 1.10 17.99 -3.45
N GLY A 164 0.50 19.15 -3.67
CA GLY A 164 0.76 20.37 -2.88
C GLY A 164 0.47 20.17 -1.38
N ARG A 165 -0.57 19.41 -1.03
CA ARG A 165 -0.92 19.09 0.36
C ARG A 165 0.12 18.22 1.08
N ILE A 166 0.96 17.46 0.35
CA ILE A 166 2.11 16.74 0.92
C ILE A 166 3.09 17.73 1.54
N PHE A 167 3.48 18.76 0.80
CA PHE A 167 4.48 19.74 1.23
C PHE A 167 3.97 20.66 2.35
N THR A 168 2.67 20.80 2.50
CA THR A 168 2.05 21.57 3.59
C THR A 168 1.68 20.70 4.81
N GLY A 169 1.96 19.38 4.77
CA GLY A 169 1.67 18.45 5.86
C GLY A 169 0.20 18.03 5.95
N GLY A 170 -0.62 18.34 4.93
CA GLY A 170 -2.02 17.90 4.85
C GLY A 170 -2.18 16.44 4.47
N ILE A 171 -1.20 15.86 3.75
CA ILE A 171 -1.13 14.43 3.44
C ILE A 171 0.19 13.89 3.98
N ARG A 172 0.12 12.86 4.86
CA ARG A 172 1.28 12.33 5.59
C ARG A 172 1.37 10.81 5.58
N ASN A 173 0.36 10.11 5.06
CA ASN A 173 0.41 8.66 4.88
C ASN A 173 1.47 8.32 3.83
N ALA A 174 2.39 7.40 4.14
CA ALA A 174 3.54 7.11 3.28
C ALA A 174 3.14 6.60 1.90
N SER A 175 2.21 5.62 1.83
CA SER A 175 1.72 5.06 0.56
C SER A 175 1.00 6.11 -0.28
N ALA A 176 0.22 7.01 0.35
CA ALA A 176 -0.41 8.13 -0.34
C ALA A 176 0.62 9.12 -0.89
N VAL A 177 1.63 9.49 -0.10
CA VAL A 177 2.72 10.37 -0.56
C VAL A 177 3.43 9.76 -1.77
N ILE A 178 3.83 8.49 -1.70
CA ILE A 178 4.53 7.78 -2.78
C ILE A 178 3.61 7.70 -4.01
N GLY A 179 2.36 7.25 -3.84
CA GLY A 179 1.42 7.05 -4.94
C GLY A 179 1.05 8.33 -5.66
N LEU A 180 0.81 9.42 -4.92
CA LEU A 180 0.50 10.74 -5.50
C LEU A 180 1.67 11.31 -6.31
N LEU A 181 2.89 11.27 -5.77
CA LEU A 181 4.08 11.75 -6.47
C LEU A 181 4.38 10.90 -7.70
N ALA A 182 4.23 9.58 -7.60
CA ALA A 182 4.44 8.67 -8.71
C ALA A 182 3.37 8.86 -9.80
N ALA A 183 2.09 9.00 -9.43
CA ALA A 183 1.00 9.26 -10.38
C ALA A 183 1.16 10.61 -11.11
N ALA A 184 1.49 11.67 -10.39
CA ALA A 184 1.78 12.98 -10.98
C ALA A 184 2.94 12.87 -11.99
N ARG A 185 4.03 12.20 -11.61
CA ARG A 185 5.18 12.01 -12.50
C ARG A 185 4.85 11.15 -13.71
N ALA A 186 4.09 10.06 -13.53
CA ALA A 186 3.69 9.20 -14.63
C ALA A 186 2.82 9.95 -15.65
N ARG A 187 1.88 10.78 -15.21
CA ARG A 187 1.03 11.58 -16.10
C ARG A 187 1.81 12.67 -16.85
N GLU A 188 2.83 13.25 -16.22
CA GLU A 188 3.69 14.24 -16.86
C GLU A 188 4.61 13.63 -17.94
N THR A 189 5.17 12.45 -17.70
CA THR A 189 6.22 11.87 -18.54
C THR A 189 5.79 10.69 -19.38
N SER A 190 4.59 10.15 -19.13
CA SER A 190 4.03 8.96 -19.80
C SER A 190 5.05 7.81 -19.91
N PRO A 191 5.67 7.38 -18.82
CA PRO A 191 6.64 6.30 -18.84
C PRO A 191 5.97 4.97 -19.21
N GLU A 192 6.75 4.01 -19.67
CA GLU A 192 6.29 2.63 -19.76
C GLU A 192 6.13 2.08 -18.33
N LEU A 193 4.88 1.86 -17.91
CA LEU A 193 4.57 1.30 -16.61
C LEU A 193 4.70 -0.22 -16.64
N ARG A 194 4.98 -0.81 -15.47
CA ARG A 194 5.06 -2.26 -15.33
C ARG A 194 3.70 -2.91 -15.56
N PRO A 195 3.65 -4.13 -16.12
CA PRO A 195 2.45 -4.95 -16.14
C PRO A 195 1.87 -5.10 -14.72
N VAL A 196 0.55 -5.27 -14.63
CA VAL A 196 -0.18 -5.35 -13.34
C VAL A 196 0.22 -6.55 -12.49
N ASP A 197 0.80 -7.57 -13.09
CA ASP A 197 1.28 -8.83 -12.49
C ASP A 197 2.80 -8.84 -12.26
N ALA A 198 3.49 -7.72 -12.49
CA ALA A 198 4.92 -7.59 -12.23
C ALA A 198 5.19 -7.44 -10.73
N GLU A 199 5.59 -8.51 -10.07
CA GLU A 199 6.11 -8.53 -8.69
C GLU A 199 7.58 -8.09 -8.60
#